data_f19741bb4e1929c7c032ebd3b1d1e965
#
_entry.id   f19741bb4e1929c7c032ebd3b1d1e965
#
_cell.length_a   1.000
_cell.length_b   1.000
_cell.length_c   1.000
_cell.angle_alpha   90.00
_cell.angle_beta   90.00
_cell.angle_gamma   90.00
#
_symmetry.space_group_name_H-M   'P 1'
#
loop_
_entity.id
_entity.type
_entity.pdbx_description
1 polymer ?
#
loop_
_entity_poly.entity_id
_entity_poly.type
_entity_poly.pdbx_seq_one_letter_code
_entity_poly.pdbx_strand_id
1 'polypeptide(L)'
;MINAVPLTTSTLKQGAAFVLDATLEDDTFSLRFDGLKRVDGPSKLGDCHSVPVLFHGGGSVQKEQRLLLDVFGLLLSRVQGRTPGHGIVWHGRECRATKVRLSPDPRTAERLLRDLQQSREAGPPRLVLNDHCQVCEFRRRCHEQAVREDNLSLLRGLGEKEVKGYARKGILTLTQLARTFRPRRKGKRAVPRTRHRYHALQAMAIRDKRVYLFGTPEVPVAPVRRTARCRRRGRRPPGYSTCRQRDGREARRGSCRRPPRGGGPAPPRSPR
;
A
#
# COMPACT_ATOMS: atom_id res chain seq x y z
N MET A 1 -21.94 -15.69 18.95
CA MET A 1 -21.04 -14.65 18.38
C MET A 1 -21.29 -13.38 19.15
N ILE A 2 -20.26 -12.72 19.63
CA ILE A 2 -20.31 -11.46 20.40
C ILE A 2 -19.56 -10.42 19.58
N ASN A 3 -19.99 -9.15 19.63
CA ASN A 3 -19.42 -8.08 18.82
C ASN A 3 -19.22 -6.81 19.66
N ALA A 4 -18.14 -6.06 19.37
CA ALA A 4 -17.80 -4.76 19.95
C ALA A 4 -17.75 -4.76 21.49
N VAL A 5 -16.90 -5.61 22.08
CA VAL A 5 -16.79 -5.78 23.53
C VAL A 5 -15.37 -5.52 24.03
N PRO A 6 -15.22 -5.02 25.27
CA PRO A 6 -13.91 -5.00 25.92
C PRO A 6 -13.40 -6.44 26.12
N LEU A 7 -12.13 -6.66 25.78
CA LEU A 7 -11.49 -7.95 25.92
C LEU A 7 -11.01 -8.15 27.35
N THR A 8 -11.83 -8.86 28.12
CA THR A 8 -11.53 -9.23 29.50
C THR A 8 -11.55 -10.75 29.64
N THR A 9 -11.00 -11.25 30.76
CA THR A 9 -11.08 -12.67 31.10
C THR A 9 -12.52 -13.14 31.20
N SER A 10 -13.44 -12.30 31.74
CA SER A 10 -14.87 -12.61 31.85
C SER A 10 -15.54 -12.73 30.47
N THR A 11 -15.23 -11.85 29.54
CA THR A 11 -15.75 -11.91 28.14
C THR A 11 -15.34 -13.21 27.46
N LEU A 12 -14.07 -13.60 27.59
CA LEU A 12 -13.57 -14.84 27.00
C LEU A 12 -14.15 -16.10 27.66
N LYS A 13 -14.45 -16.06 28.99
CA LYS A 13 -15.10 -17.18 29.72
C LYS A 13 -16.55 -17.39 29.32
N GLN A 14 -17.25 -16.41 28.76
CA GLN A 14 -18.65 -16.57 28.30
C GLN A 14 -18.81 -17.63 27.20
N GLY A 15 -17.71 -18.12 26.64
CA GLY A 15 -17.73 -19.32 25.80
C GLY A 15 -18.21 -19.09 24.37
N ALA A 16 -18.29 -17.85 23.92
CA ALA A 16 -18.64 -17.54 22.55
C ALA A 16 -17.64 -18.18 21.55
N ALA A 17 -18.14 -18.87 20.52
CA ALA A 17 -17.29 -19.49 19.50
C ALA A 17 -16.47 -18.47 18.71
N PHE A 18 -17.02 -17.26 18.52
CA PHE A 18 -16.36 -16.12 17.91
C PHE A 18 -16.69 -14.82 18.66
N VAL A 19 -15.68 -13.99 18.85
CA VAL A 19 -15.80 -12.61 19.33
C VAL A 19 -15.24 -11.71 18.23
N LEU A 20 -16.01 -10.74 17.77
CA LEU A 20 -15.60 -9.78 16.77
C LEU A 20 -15.40 -8.40 17.39
N ASP A 21 -14.50 -7.59 16.81
CA ASP A 21 -14.24 -6.22 17.27
C ASP A 21 -13.96 -6.11 18.78
N ALA A 22 -13.21 -7.05 19.33
CA ALA A 22 -12.84 -7.01 20.72
C ALA A 22 -11.71 -6.01 20.96
N THR A 23 -11.85 -5.13 21.95
CA THR A 23 -10.84 -4.13 22.29
C THR A 23 -10.15 -4.51 23.60
N LEU A 24 -8.83 -4.63 23.56
CA LEU A 24 -7.98 -4.76 24.74
C LEU A 24 -7.40 -3.38 25.06
N GLU A 25 -7.71 -2.91 26.25
CA GLU A 25 -7.19 -1.65 26.79
C GLU A 25 -6.39 -1.93 28.05
N ASP A 26 -5.19 -1.43 28.09
CA ASP A 26 -4.40 -1.29 29.30
C ASP A 26 -3.86 0.16 29.39
N ASP A 27 -3.15 0.50 30.46
CA ASP A 27 -2.62 1.86 30.67
C ASP A 27 -1.72 2.36 29.53
N THR A 28 -1.26 1.47 28.69
CA THR A 28 -0.24 1.73 27.68
C THR A 28 -0.75 1.60 26.23
N PHE A 29 -1.68 0.67 26.02
CA PHE A 29 -2.16 0.30 24.68
C PHE A 29 -3.68 0.18 24.64
N SER A 30 -4.24 0.67 23.55
CA SER A 30 -5.58 0.28 23.09
C SER A 30 -5.44 -0.48 21.79
N LEU A 31 -5.80 -1.75 21.79
CA LEU A 31 -5.71 -2.63 20.64
C LEU A 31 -7.06 -3.24 20.30
N ARG A 32 -7.50 -3.07 19.07
CA ARG A 32 -8.70 -3.71 18.55
C ARG A 32 -8.33 -4.96 17.77
N PHE A 33 -8.91 -6.08 18.17
CA PHE A 33 -8.86 -7.34 17.44
C PHE A 33 -10.00 -7.37 16.42
N ASP A 34 -9.71 -7.72 15.17
CA ASP A 34 -10.75 -7.96 14.17
C ASP A 34 -11.66 -9.11 14.60
N GLY A 35 -11.06 -10.17 15.14
CA GLY A 35 -11.80 -11.29 15.68
C GLY A 35 -10.95 -12.22 16.53
N LEU A 36 -11.63 -12.98 17.35
CA LEU A 36 -11.08 -14.07 18.16
C LEU A 36 -11.92 -15.32 17.95
N LYS A 37 -11.28 -16.45 17.74
CA LYS A 37 -11.92 -17.75 17.61
C LYS A 37 -11.58 -18.61 18.82
N ARG A 38 -12.59 -19.17 19.49
CA ARG A 38 -12.40 -20.16 20.54
C ARG A 38 -11.87 -21.47 19.97
N VAL A 39 -10.91 -22.05 20.68
CA VAL A 39 -10.29 -23.35 20.37
C VAL A 39 -10.14 -24.13 21.67
N ASP A 40 -10.34 -25.44 21.62
CA ASP A 40 -10.16 -26.31 22.75
C ASP A 40 -8.68 -26.42 23.16
N GLY A 41 -8.47 -26.53 24.47
CA GLY A 41 -7.14 -26.69 25.05
C GLY A 41 -6.95 -25.83 26.32
N PRO A 42 -6.16 -26.30 27.28
CA PRO A 42 -6.06 -25.69 28.58
C PRO A 42 -5.49 -24.28 28.57
N SER A 43 -6.07 -23.38 29.36
CA SER A 43 -5.60 -22.02 29.59
C SER A 43 -6.08 -21.51 30.94
N LYS A 44 -5.80 -20.27 31.33
CA LYS A 44 -6.42 -19.63 32.51
C LYS A 44 -7.94 -19.45 32.36
N LEU A 45 -8.49 -19.67 31.21
CA LEU A 45 -9.93 -19.57 30.95
C LEU A 45 -10.66 -20.89 31.24
N GLY A 46 -9.93 -22.01 31.41
CA GLY A 46 -10.43 -23.38 31.55
C GLY A 46 -9.91 -24.24 30.40
N ASP A 47 -10.74 -25.15 29.89
CA ASP A 47 -10.40 -26.09 28.83
C ASP A 47 -10.45 -25.49 27.41
N CYS A 48 -10.40 -24.17 27.30
CA CYS A 48 -10.40 -23.46 26.06
C CYS A 48 -9.44 -22.27 26.07
N HIS A 49 -9.05 -21.83 24.89
CA HIS A 49 -8.31 -20.58 24.65
C HIS A 49 -8.80 -19.93 23.37
N SER A 50 -8.43 -18.69 23.17
CA SER A 50 -8.75 -17.95 21.94
C SER A 50 -7.54 -17.82 21.03
N VAL A 51 -7.76 -17.88 19.74
CA VAL A 51 -6.76 -17.59 18.71
C VAL A 51 -7.15 -16.32 17.94
N PRO A 52 -6.20 -15.46 17.58
CA PRO A 52 -6.50 -14.23 16.88
C PRO A 52 -6.93 -14.50 15.43
N VAL A 53 -7.91 -13.74 14.97
CA VAL A 53 -8.40 -13.74 13.60
C VAL A 53 -8.20 -12.35 13.01
N LEU A 54 -7.68 -12.29 11.79
CA LEU A 54 -7.44 -11.05 11.04
C LEU A 54 -8.18 -11.11 9.72
N PHE A 55 -8.84 -10.00 9.33
CA PHE A 55 -9.45 -9.84 8.02
C PHE A 55 -8.58 -8.99 7.12
N HIS A 56 -8.26 -9.49 5.93
CA HIS A 56 -7.37 -8.81 5.00
C HIS A 56 -7.92 -8.85 3.57
N GLY A 57 -8.10 -7.68 2.95
CA GLY A 57 -8.63 -7.57 1.57
C GLY A 57 -7.66 -8.01 0.46
N GLY A 58 -6.36 -8.19 0.77
CA GLY A 58 -5.36 -8.61 -0.20
C GLY A 58 -5.45 -10.08 -0.57
N GLY A 59 -4.91 -10.47 -1.73
CA GLY A 59 -4.98 -11.84 -2.24
C GLY A 59 -4.09 -12.86 -1.53
N SER A 60 -3.13 -12.43 -0.71
CA SER A 60 -2.18 -13.29 -0.02
C SER A 60 -1.76 -12.71 1.33
N VAL A 61 -1.32 -13.59 2.24
CA VAL A 61 -0.82 -13.18 3.57
C VAL A 61 0.62 -12.70 3.45
N GLN A 62 0.86 -11.44 3.78
CA GLN A 62 2.18 -10.80 3.76
C GLN A 62 2.87 -10.85 5.13
N LYS A 63 4.08 -10.30 5.22
CA LYS A 63 4.86 -10.25 6.47
C LYS A 63 4.19 -9.40 7.55
N GLU A 64 3.53 -8.33 7.14
CA GLU A 64 2.83 -7.39 8.01
C GLU A 64 1.69 -8.06 8.77
N GLN A 65 0.88 -8.89 8.08
CA GLN A 65 -0.21 -9.63 8.73
C GLN A 65 0.34 -10.69 9.70
N ARG A 66 1.47 -11.31 9.38
CA ARG A 66 2.14 -12.26 10.30
C ARG A 66 2.61 -11.56 11.57
N LEU A 67 3.30 -10.41 11.41
CA LEU A 67 3.77 -9.61 12.55
C LEU A 67 2.61 -9.11 13.41
N LEU A 68 1.51 -8.66 12.79
CA LEU A 68 0.32 -8.22 13.52
C LEU A 68 -0.31 -9.38 14.30
N LEU A 69 -0.38 -10.58 13.73
CA LEU A 69 -0.83 -11.77 14.46
C LEU A 69 0.09 -12.14 15.61
N ASP A 70 1.41 -11.99 15.48
CA ASP A 70 2.37 -12.22 16.57
C ASP A 70 2.13 -11.24 17.72
N VAL A 71 1.88 -9.95 17.42
CA VAL A 71 1.49 -8.94 18.42
C VAL A 71 0.17 -9.30 19.08
N PHE A 72 -0.84 -9.68 18.29
CA PHE A 72 -2.13 -10.13 18.82
C PHE A 72 -1.99 -11.34 19.74
N GLY A 73 -1.19 -12.32 19.31
CA GLY A 73 -0.92 -13.52 20.11
C GLY A 73 -0.21 -13.21 21.43
N LEU A 74 0.76 -12.30 21.40
CA LEU A 74 1.48 -11.84 22.60
C LEU A 74 0.53 -11.16 23.59
N LEU A 75 -0.26 -10.19 23.14
CA LEU A 75 -1.18 -9.46 24.01
C LEU A 75 -2.31 -10.36 24.53
N LEU A 76 -2.85 -11.22 23.67
CA LEU A 76 -3.86 -12.20 24.06
C LEU A 76 -3.32 -13.19 25.13
N SER A 77 -2.03 -13.55 25.04
CA SER A 77 -1.40 -14.44 26.03
C SER A 77 -1.40 -13.85 27.44
N ARG A 78 -1.34 -12.54 27.60
CA ARG A 78 -1.40 -11.85 28.90
C ARG A 78 -2.77 -12.05 29.57
N VAL A 79 -3.86 -12.06 28.76
CA VAL A 79 -5.23 -12.23 29.25
C VAL A 79 -5.53 -13.68 29.54
N GLN A 80 -5.16 -14.62 28.68
CA GLN A 80 -5.53 -16.04 28.80
C GLN A 80 -4.43 -16.91 29.41
N GLY A 81 -3.24 -16.36 29.69
CA GLY A 81 -2.11 -17.08 30.31
C GLY A 81 -1.52 -18.17 29.42
N ARG A 82 -1.82 -18.15 28.11
CA ARG A 82 -1.33 -19.10 27.12
C ARG A 82 -1.11 -18.38 25.79
N THR A 83 0.05 -18.58 25.18
CA THR A 83 0.34 -18.09 23.84
C THR A 83 -0.35 -19.00 22.81
N PRO A 84 -1.19 -18.46 21.90
CA PRO A 84 -1.78 -19.22 20.81
C PRO A 84 -0.69 -19.75 19.88
N GLY A 85 -0.78 -21.02 19.46
CA GLY A 85 0.20 -21.58 18.52
C GLY A 85 0.02 -21.10 17.08
N HIS A 86 -1.14 -20.53 16.77
CA HIS A 86 -1.46 -20.00 15.44
C HIS A 86 -2.50 -18.89 15.51
N GLY A 87 -2.56 -18.09 14.45
CA GLY A 87 -3.68 -17.19 14.13
C GLY A 87 -4.33 -17.60 12.82
N ILE A 88 -5.42 -16.95 12.48
CA ILE A 88 -6.18 -17.17 11.24
C ILE A 88 -6.26 -15.86 10.48
N VAL A 89 -5.92 -15.86 9.19
CA VAL A 89 -6.13 -14.72 8.29
C VAL A 89 -7.21 -15.11 7.28
N TRP A 90 -8.30 -14.35 7.28
CA TRP A 90 -9.30 -14.42 6.22
C TRP A 90 -8.95 -13.38 5.15
N HIS A 91 -8.67 -13.84 3.92
CA HIS A 91 -8.16 -12.95 2.89
C HIS A 91 -8.73 -13.24 1.51
N GLY A 92 -8.56 -12.25 0.61
CA GLY A 92 -9.00 -12.32 -0.78
C GLY A 92 -10.51 -12.22 -0.97
N ARG A 93 -10.93 -12.14 -2.22
CA ARG A 93 -12.36 -12.01 -2.59
C ARG A 93 -13.20 -13.23 -2.22
N GLU A 94 -12.58 -14.39 -2.15
CA GLU A 94 -13.22 -15.67 -1.81
C GLU A 94 -13.25 -15.93 -0.30
N CYS A 95 -12.83 -14.97 0.53
CA CYS A 95 -12.75 -15.12 1.99
C CYS A 95 -12.01 -16.40 2.41
N ARG A 96 -10.85 -16.68 1.80
CA ARG A 96 -10.05 -17.87 2.11
C ARG A 96 -9.46 -17.75 3.51
N ALA A 97 -9.66 -18.78 4.35
CA ALA A 97 -9.06 -18.87 5.68
C ALA A 97 -7.67 -19.52 5.59
N THR A 98 -6.63 -18.81 6.00
CA THR A 98 -5.27 -19.35 6.08
C THR A 98 -4.81 -19.39 7.54
N LYS A 99 -4.42 -20.57 8.02
CA LYS A 99 -3.77 -20.76 9.31
C LYS A 99 -2.32 -20.26 9.22
N VAL A 100 -1.96 -19.36 10.12
CA VAL A 100 -0.59 -18.80 10.21
C VAL A 100 -0.02 -19.20 11.56
N ARG A 101 1.10 -19.91 11.56
CA ARG A 101 1.84 -20.23 12.78
C ARG A 101 2.41 -18.94 13.36
N LEU A 102 2.15 -18.69 14.65
CA LEU A 102 2.73 -17.57 15.37
C LEU A 102 4.20 -17.86 15.71
N SER A 103 4.99 -16.79 15.80
CA SER A 103 6.38 -16.92 16.20
C SER A 103 6.49 -17.46 17.63
N PRO A 104 7.30 -18.49 17.88
CA PRO A 104 7.58 -18.92 19.25
C PRO A 104 8.42 -17.90 20.02
N ASP A 105 9.11 -17.00 19.33
CA ASP A 105 9.93 -15.95 19.90
C ASP A 105 9.17 -14.62 19.94
N PRO A 106 8.74 -14.14 21.10
CA PRO A 106 7.97 -12.90 21.24
C PRO A 106 8.81 -11.63 21.07
N ARG A 107 10.14 -11.73 21.02
CA ARG A 107 11.04 -10.56 21.06
C ARG A 107 10.77 -9.53 19.96
N THR A 108 10.39 -9.98 18.77
CA THR A 108 10.08 -9.05 17.66
C THR A 108 8.80 -8.25 17.95
N ALA A 109 7.75 -8.91 18.44
CA ALA A 109 6.50 -8.24 18.81
C ALA A 109 6.69 -7.31 20.02
N GLU A 110 7.43 -7.77 21.05
CA GLU A 110 7.76 -6.96 22.24
C GLU A 110 8.59 -5.73 21.88
N ARG A 111 9.56 -5.90 20.98
CA ARG A 111 10.37 -4.78 20.49
C ARG A 111 9.50 -3.75 19.77
N LEU A 112 8.60 -4.20 18.89
CA LEU A 112 7.68 -3.30 18.19
C LEU A 112 6.80 -2.52 19.20
N LEU A 113 6.27 -3.18 20.21
CA LEU A 113 5.47 -2.51 21.24
C LEU A 113 6.28 -1.48 22.02
N ARG A 114 7.53 -1.79 22.39
CA ARG A 114 8.43 -0.83 23.04
C ARG A 114 8.77 0.36 22.13
N ASP A 115 9.07 0.10 20.85
CA ASP A 115 9.36 1.17 19.87
C ASP A 115 8.15 2.10 19.70
N LEU A 116 6.92 1.57 19.73
CA LEU A 116 5.69 2.36 19.70
C LEU A 116 5.51 3.22 20.96
N GLN A 117 5.78 2.68 22.16
CA GLN A 117 5.74 3.44 23.41
C GLN A 117 6.76 4.59 23.38
N GLN A 118 8.00 4.29 23.04
CA GLN A 118 9.08 5.30 22.95
C GLN A 118 8.76 6.38 21.92
N SER A 119 8.07 6.04 20.82
CA SER A 119 7.67 7.01 19.79
C SER A 119 6.68 8.06 20.31
N ARG A 120 5.88 7.73 21.33
CA ARG A 120 4.97 8.71 21.99
C ARG A 120 5.75 9.74 22.80
N GLU A 121 6.81 9.30 23.48
CA GLU A 121 7.62 10.14 24.36
C GLU A 121 8.62 10.98 23.58
N ALA A 122 9.15 10.46 22.48
CA ALA A 122 10.17 11.12 21.66
C ALA A 122 9.63 12.28 20.79
N GLY A 123 8.31 12.51 20.79
CA GLY A 123 7.67 13.50 19.91
C GLY A 123 7.57 13.05 18.44
N PRO A 124 7.05 13.88 17.56
CA PRO A 124 6.82 13.50 16.17
C PRO A 124 8.14 13.21 15.45
N PRO A 125 8.26 12.05 14.77
CA PRO A 125 9.45 11.71 14.01
C PRO A 125 9.64 12.67 12.83
N ARG A 126 10.90 12.80 12.38
CA ARG A 126 11.21 13.60 11.19
C ARG A 126 10.41 13.09 10.00
N LEU A 127 9.75 14.00 9.30
CA LEU A 127 8.95 13.65 8.13
C LEU A 127 9.82 13.05 7.02
N VAL A 128 9.47 11.85 6.57
CA VAL A 128 10.05 11.19 5.39
C VAL A 128 8.92 10.63 4.55
N LEU A 129 8.74 11.18 3.35
CA LEU A 129 7.77 10.66 2.38
C LEU A 129 8.30 9.35 1.80
N ASN A 130 7.41 8.36 1.66
CA ASN A 130 7.70 7.04 1.13
C ASN A 130 6.59 6.57 0.18
N ASP A 131 6.73 5.36 -0.38
CA ASP A 131 5.76 4.83 -1.35
C ASP A 131 4.36 4.61 -0.74
N HIS A 132 4.26 4.34 0.56
CA HIS A 132 2.99 4.21 1.27
C HIS A 132 2.21 5.54 1.32
N CYS A 133 2.91 6.68 1.24
CA CYS A 133 2.24 8.00 1.26
C CYS A 133 1.24 8.18 0.11
N GLN A 134 1.32 7.40 -0.97
CA GLN A 134 0.39 7.50 -2.09
C GLN A 134 -1.05 7.09 -1.72
N VAL A 135 -1.21 6.17 -0.77
CA VAL A 135 -2.49 5.64 -0.30
C VAL A 135 -2.85 6.10 1.12
N CYS A 136 -1.98 6.91 1.75
CA CYS A 136 -2.15 7.39 3.10
C CYS A 136 -3.15 8.58 3.15
N GLU A 137 -4.04 8.59 4.13
CA GLU A 137 -4.99 9.69 4.36
C GLU A 137 -4.30 11.02 4.67
N PHE A 138 -3.13 11.00 5.31
CA PHE A 138 -2.33 12.19 5.63
C PHE A 138 -1.46 12.69 4.47
N ARG A 139 -1.54 12.08 3.28
CA ARG A 139 -0.70 12.40 2.12
C ARG A 139 -0.59 13.89 1.85
N ARG A 140 -1.73 14.58 1.79
CA ARG A 140 -1.78 16.01 1.47
C ARG A 140 -1.03 16.84 2.51
N ARG A 141 -1.35 16.65 3.78
CA ARG A 141 -0.70 17.34 4.91
C ARG A 141 0.81 17.10 4.94
N CYS A 142 1.23 15.85 4.83
CA CYS A 142 2.65 15.49 4.84
C CYS A 142 3.40 16.06 3.63
N HIS A 143 2.78 16.07 2.44
CA HIS A 143 3.38 16.67 1.26
C HIS A 143 3.52 18.19 1.38
N GLU A 144 2.49 18.89 1.84
CA GLU A 144 2.53 20.33 2.09
C GLU A 144 3.59 20.70 3.13
N GLN A 145 3.72 19.91 4.19
CA GLN A 145 4.77 20.08 5.18
C GLN A 145 6.16 19.85 4.57
N ALA A 146 6.36 18.78 3.78
CA ALA A 146 7.62 18.50 3.11
C ALA A 146 8.05 19.63 2.17
N VAL A 147 7.10 20.26 1.47
CA VAL A 147 7.37 21.43 0.61
C VAL A 147 7.81 22.64 1.44
N ARG A 148 7.12 22.92 2.56
CA ARG A 148 7.48 24.04 3.46
C ARG A 148 8.86 23.87 4.09
N GLU A 149 9.20 22.64 4.46
CA GLU A 149 10.49 22.28 5.08
C GLU A 149 11.63 22.12 4.07
N ASP A 150 11.38 22.29 2.78
CA ASP A 150 12.36 22.01 1.72
C ASP A 150 12.97 20.60 1.84
N ASN A 151 12.12 19.61 2.12
CA ASN A 151 12.51 18.28 2.55
C ASN A 151 13.04 17.43 1.39
N LEU A 152 14.16 16.72 1.63
CA LEU A 152 14.77 15.84 0.64
C LEU A 152 13.86 14.70 0.18
N SER A 153 12.90 14.27 1.00
CA SER A 153 11.98 13.18 0.64
C SER A 153 10.97 13.53 -0.46
N LEU A 154 10.92 14.77 -0.91
CA LEU A 154 10.20 15.17 -2.14
C LEU A 154 10.79 14.54 -3.40
N LEU A 155 12.03 14.06 -3.35
CA LEU A 155 12.69 13.38 -4.47
C LEU A 155 12.17 11.96 -4.62
N ARG A 156 11.77 11.61 -5.83
CA ARG A 156 11.27 10.26 -6.11
C ARG A 156 12.33 9.20 -5.90
N GLY A 157 11.96 8.18 -5.12
CA GLY A 157 12.80 7.02 -4.88
C GLY A 157 14.02 7.31 -4.00
N LEU A 158 13.97 8.37 -3.23
CA LEU A 158 14.91 8.64 -2.16
C LEU A 158 14.40 7.98 -0.88
N GLY A 159 15.08 6.93 -0.44
CA GLY A 159 14.73 6.24 0.79
C GLY A 159 15.40 6.86 2.02
N GLU A 160 15.00 6.37 3.21
CA GLU A 160 15.55 6.86 4.48
C GLU A 160 17.08 6.72 4.56
N LYS A 161 17.63 5.64 3.99
CA LYS A 161 19.09 5.40 3.97
C LYS A 161 19.84 6.48 3.19
N GLU A 162 19.29 6.87 2.04
CA GLU A 162 19.89 7.92 1.21
C GLU A 162 19.74 9.29 1.87
N VAL A 163 18.60 9.59 2.51
CA VAL A 163 18.40 10.82 3.29
C VAL A 163 19.45 10.92 4.40
N LYS A 164 19.65 9.83 5.18
CA LYS A 164 20.70 9.76 6.19
C LYS A 164 22.11 9.93 5.59
N GLY A 165 22.32 9.38 4.37
CA GLY A 165 23.59 9.54 3.64
C GLY A 165 23.87 10.99 3.23
N TYR A 166 22.85 11.74 2.81
CA TYR A 166 22.98 13.18 2.53
C TYR A 166 23.18 14.00 3.81
N ALA A 167 22.45 13.68 4.87
CA ALA A 167 22.59 14.35 6.16
C ALA A 167 24.03 14.24 6.72
N ARG A 168 24.69 13.08 6.58
CA ARG A 168 26.11 12.90 6.95
C ARG A 168 27.07 13.79 6.14
N LYS A 169 26.66 14.22 4.94
CA LYS A 169 27.41 15.14 4.08
C LYS A 169 27.03 16.60 4.29
N GLY A 170 26.23 16.91 5.32
CA GLY A 170 25.75 18.26 5.61
C GLY A 170 24.63 18.75 4.68
N ILE A 171 24.08 17.88 3.84
CA ILE A 171 22.99 18.21 2.91
C ILE A 171 21.67 17.81 3.57
N LEU A 172 20.95 18.79 4.08
CA LEU A 172 19.71 18.59 4.84
C LEU A 172 18.46 18.97 4.06
N THR A 173 18.59 19.84 3.04
CA THR A 173 17.46 20.36 2.27
C THR A 173 17.59 20.09 0.78
N LEU A 174 16.44 20.11 0.10
CA LEU A 174 16.37 19.95 -1.35
C LEU A 174 17.12 21.08 -2.07
N THR A 175 17.02 22.30 -1.59
CA THR A 175 17.73 23.46 -2.14
C THR A 175 19.25 23.32 -2.01
N GLN A 176 19.75 22.81 -0.87
CA GLN A 176 21.17 22.52 -0.71
C GLN A 176 21.63 21.46 -1.72
N LEU A 177 20.86 20.38 -1.88
CA LEU A 177 21.19 19.35 -2.85
C LEU A 177 21.15 19.87 -4.30
N ALA A 178 20.16 20.72 -4.64
CA ALA A 178 20.07 21.33 -5.96
C ALA A 178 21.34 22.16 -6.32
N ARG A 179 21.93 22.84 -5.35
CA ARG A 179 23.17 23.61 -5.53
C ARG A 179 24.40 22.74 -5.78
N THR A 180 24.37 21.46 -5.45
CA THR A 180 25.46 20.52 -5.73
C THR A 180 25.48 20.06 -7.20
N PHE A 181 24.44 20.34 -7.96
CA PHE A 181 24.38 19.95 -9.37
C PHE A 181 25.44 20.70 -10.18
N ARG A 182 26.32 19.93 -10.80
CA ARG A 182 27.31 20.45 -11.76
C ARG A 182 27.11 19.72 -13.09
N PRO A 183 26.76 20.43 -14.18
CA PRO A 183 26.65 19.81 -15.49
C PRO A 183 28.03 19.29 -15.90
N ARG A 184 28.13 18.01 -16.24
CA ARG A 184 29.36 17.44 -16.77
C ARG A 184 29.63 18.03 -18.14
N ARG A 185 30.78 18.67 -18.35
CA ARG A 185 31.25 19.00 -19.69
C ARG A 185 31.37 17.69 -20.46
N LYS A 186 30.88 17.67 -21.72
CA LYS A 186 30.89 16.50 -22.60
C LYS A 186 32.34 15.99 -22.75
N GLY A 187 32.71 14.94 -22.03
CA GLY A 187 33.91 14.17 -22.35
C GLY A 187 33.61 13.25 -23.54
N LYS A 188 34.61 13.02 -24.39
CA LYS A 188 34.52 12.24 -25.65
C LYS A 188 34.04 10.79 -25.52
N ARG A 189 33.78 10.26 -24.28
CA ARG A 189 33.27 8.92 -23.96
C ARG A 189 32.14 9.00 -22.94
N ALA A 190 30.99 9.51 -23.37
CA ALA A 190 29.76 9.36 -22.58
C ALA A 190 29.05 8.06 -23.00
N VAL A 191 29.45 6.93 -22.43
CA VAL A 191 28.58 5.75 -22.43
C VAL A 191 27.34 6.16 -21.65
N PRO A 192 26.12 6.07 -22.22
CA PRO A 192 24.91 6.35 -21.49
C PRO A 192 24.74 5.28 -20.43
N ARG A 193 25.20 5.55 -19.21
CA ARG A 193 24.85 4.74 -18.04
C ARG A 193 23.38 5.02 -17.74
N THR A 194 22.51 4.25 -18.34
CA THR A 194 21.09 4.16 -18.03
C THR A 194 20.90 3.98 -16.53
N ARG A 195 20.15 4.88 -15.92
CA ARG A 195 19.64 4.83 -14.53
C ARG A 195 20.51 5.40 -13.41
N HIS A 196 21.36 6.38 -13.63
CA HIS A 196 21.75 7.21 -12.50
C HIS A 196 20.59 8.14 -12.16
N ARG A 197 19.96 7.91 -10.99
CA ARG A 197 19.04 8.86 -10.40
C ARG A 197 19.82 10.12 -10.07
N TYR A 198 19.69 11.13 -10.89
CA TYR A 198 20.35 12.42 -10.67
C TYR A 198 19.55 13.20 -9.62
N HIS A 199 19.68 12.83 -8.34
CA HIS A 199 18.95 13.48 -7.26
C HIS A 199 19.18 14.99 -7.24
N ALA A 200 20.41 15.46 -7.48
CA ALA A 200 20.70 16.89 -7.56
C ALA A 200 19.99 17.59 -8.73
N LEU A 201 19.85 16.94 -9.88
CA LEU A 201 19.09 17.49 -11.02
C LEU A 201 17.58 17.49 -10.74
N GLN A 202 17.05 16.42 -10.13
CA GLN A 202 15.66 16.39 -9.70
C GLN A 202 15.36 17.47 -8.66
N ALA A 203 16.27 17.66 -7.70
CA ALA A 203 16.17 18.73 -6.71
C ALA A 203 16.15 20.11 -7.37
N MET A 204 16.99 20.34 -8.37
CA MET A 204 16.99 21.58 -9.13
C MET A 204 15.66 21.76 -9.92
N ALA A 205 15.14 20.70 -10.53
CA ALA A 205 13.86 20.74 -11.24
C ALA A 205 12.69 21.12 -10.33
N ILE A 206 12.64 20.55 -9.12
CA ILE A 206 11.59 20.85 -8.13
C ILE A 206 11.73 22.30 -7.63
N ARG A 207 12.93 22.73 -7.25
CA ARG A 207 13.21 24.09 -6.78
C ARG A 207 12.83 25.14 -7.82
N ASP A 208 13.25 24.95 -9.07
CA ASP A 208 13.06 25.91 -10.14
C ASP A 208 11.68 25.78 -10.80
N LYS A 209 10.88 24.78 -10.40
CA LYS A 209 9.59 24.42 -11.02
C LYS A 209 9.70 24.24 -12.55
N ARG A 210 10.79 23.64 -13.00
CA ARG A 210 11.11 23.43 -14.42
C ARG A 210 11.34 21.95 -14.72
N VAL A 211 11.04 21.55 -15.95
CA VAL A 211 11.35 20.21 -16.46
C VAL A 211 12.69 20.29 -17.18
N TYR A 212 13.64 19.45 -16.77
CA TYR A 212 14.93 19.30 -17.43
C TYR A 212 14.93 17.99 -18.25
N LEU A 213 15.15 18.08 -19.53
CA LEU A 213 15.26 16.92 -20.43
C LEU A 213 16.72 16.53 -20.62
N PHE A 214 16.99 15.24 -20.48
CA PHE A 214 18.33 14.67 -20.69
C PHE A 214 18.32 13.81 -21.95
N GLY A 215 19.13 14.18 -22.93
CA GLY A 215 19.18 13.52 -24.24
C GLY A 215 18.03 13.93 -25.14
N THR A 216 17.90 13.23 -26.24
CA THR A 216 16.78 13.40 -27.18
C THR A 216 15.64 12.49 -26.69
N PRO A 217 14.47 13.01 -26.28
CA PRO A 217 13.37 12.18 -25.87
C PRO A 217 12.80 11.41 -27.07
N GLU A 218 12.92 10.10 -27.07
CA GLU A 218 12.15 9.25 -27.98
C GLU A 218 10.75 9.10 -27.40
N VAL A 219 9.80 9.77 -28.01
CA VAL A 219 8.38 9.57 -27.69
C VAL A 219 7.91 8.36 -28.49
N PRO A 220 7.57 7.22 -27.84
CA PRO A 220 6.99 6.11 -28.56
C PRO A 220 5.66 6.58 -29.16
N VAL A 221 5.61 6.69 -30.49
CA VAL A 221 4.35 6.95 -31.20
C VAL A 221 3.50 5.70 -31.04
N ALA A 222 2.66 5.67 -30.02
CA ALA A 222 1.66 4.63 -29.91
C ALA A 222 0.76 4.73 -31.14
N PRO A 223 0.54 3.64 -31.90
CA PRO A 223 -0.40 3.64 -32.99
C PRO A 223 -1.76 4.05 -32.43
N VAL A 224 -2.25 5.22 -32.83
CA VAL A 224 -3.58 5.68 -32.44
C VAL A 224 -4.57 4.69 -33.03
N ARG A 225 -5.00 3.70 -32.25
CA ARG A 225 -6.15 2.88 -32.62
C ARG A 225 -7.35 3.81 -32.63
N ARG A 226 -7.69 4.31 -33.82
CA ARG A 226 -8.99 4.93 -34.05
C ARG A 226 -10.04 3.86 -33.82
N THR A 227 -10.55 3.77 -32.60
CA THR A 227 -11.79 3.04 -32.36
C THR A 227 -12.91 3.86 -33.02
N ALA A 228 -13.23 3.51 -34.27
CA ALA A 228 -14.44 3.98 -34.90
C ALA A 228 -15.62 3.46 -34.07
N ARG A 229 -16.11 4.27 -33.15
CA ARG A 229 -17.36 4.01 -32.46
C ARG A 229 -18.47 4.15 -33.48
N CYS A 230 -18.91 3.03 -34.02
CA CYS A 230 -20.16 2.95 -34.77
C CYS A 230 -21.31 3.37 -33.83
N ARG A 231 -21.82 4.59 -34.00
CA ARG A 231 -22.98 5.07 -33.22
C ARG A 231 -24.22 4.26 -33.68
N ARG A 232 -24.65 3.31 -32.84
CA ARG A 232 -26.05 2.90 -32.84
C ARG A 232 -26.87 4.12 -32.37
N ARG A 233 -27.86 4.52 -33.19
CA ARG A 233 -28.89 5.48 -32.78
C ARG A 233 -29.68 4.89 -31.59
N GLY A 234 -29.48 5.49 -30.42
CA GLY A 234 -30.20 5.13 -29.19
C GLY A 234 -29.83 6.16 -28.11
N ARG A 235 -30.78 7.00 -27.78
CA ARG A 235 -30.98 7.94 -26.67
C ARG A 235 -29.70 8.43 -25.97
N ARG A 236 -29.44 9.74 -26.05
CA ARG A 236 -28.41 10.49 -25.32
C ARG A 236 -28.75 10.53 -23.81
N PRO A 237 -27.80 10.22 -22.91
CA PRO A 237 -27.90 10.69 -21.55
C PRO A 237 -27.53 12.20 -21.49
N PRO A 238 -28.15 12.99 -20.63
CA PRO A 238 -27.82 14.43 -20.50
C PRO A 238 -26.49 14.60 -19.78
N GLY A 239 -25.60 15.44 -20.34
CA GLY A 239 -24.47 15.96 -19.59
C GLY A 239 -23.05 15.83 -20.18
N TYR A 240 -22.84 15.51 -21.44
CA TYR A 240 -21.49 15.55 -22.03
C TYR A 240 -21.37 16.65 -23.10
N SER A 241 -20.55 17.67 -22.83
CA SER A 241 -20.12 18.69 -23.78
C SER A 241 -19.16 18.09 -24.80
N THR A 242 -19.52 18.23 -26.09
CA THR A 242 -18.70 17.78 -27.21
C THR A 242 -17.56 18.78 -27.46
N CYS A 243 -16.33 18.32 -27.27
CA CYS A 243 -15.16 19.02 -27.78
C CYS A 243 -15.19 18.95 -29.34
N ARG A 244 -15.42 20.10 -30.00
CA ARG A 244 -15.26 20.23 -31.46
C ARG A 244 -13.78 20.45 -31.76
N GLN A 245 -13.12 19.45 -32.29
CA GLN A 245 -11.87 19.64 -33.02
C GLN A 245 -12.22 19.90 -34.48
N ARG A 246 -11.89 21.12 -34.97
CA ARG A 246 -11.88 21.46 -36.38
C ARG A 246 -10.55 20.98 -36.96
N ASP A 247 -10.55 19.88 -37.67
CA ASP A 247 -9.49 19.55 -38.62
C ASP A 247 -10.09 19.46 -40.01
N GLY A 248 -9.73 20.48 -40.83
CA GLY A 248 -10.04 20.47 -42.23
C GLY A 248 -9.10 19.53 -42.99
N ARG A 249 -9.61 18.39 -43.41
CA ARG A 249 -9.19 17.67 -44.63
C ARG A 249 -10.27 16.59 -44.92
N GLU A 250 -10.71 16.62 -46.16
CA GLU A 250 -11.72 15.75 -46.78
C GLU A 250 -11.40 14.26 -46.60
N ALA A 251 -12.31 13.53 -45.94
CA ALA A 251 -12.25 12.08 -45.87
C ALA A 251 -13.02 11.43 -47.01
N ARG A 252 -12.30 10.74 -47.89
CA ARG A 252 -12.86 9.87 -48.93
C ARG A 252 -13.76 8.79 -48.31
N ARG A 253 -14.92 8.58 -48.94
CA ARG A 253 -15.93 7.55 -48.51
C ARG A 253 -15.33 6.15 -48.66
N GLY A 254 -15.04 5.48 -47.55
CA GLY A 254 -14.70 4.06 -47.52
C GLY A 254 -15.90 3.23 -47.09
N SER A 255 -16.29 2.29 -47.93
CA SER A 255 -17.39 1.36 -47.68
C SER A 255 -17.08 0.39 -46.51
N CYS A 256 -17.93 0.32 -45.52
CA CYS A 256 -17.86 -0.68 -44.45
C CYS A 256 -18.24 -2.07 -44.98
N ARG A 257 -17.29 -2.96 -45.21
CA ARG A 257 -17.51 -4.39 -45.39
C ARG A 257 -17.63 -5.07 -44.01
N ARG A 258 -18.68 -5.88 -43.80
CA ARG A 258 -18.87 -6.70 -42.61
C ARG A 258 -17.81 -7.81 -42.57
N PRO A 259 -17.21 -8.11 -41.40
CA PRO A 259 -16.45 -9.33 -41.24
C PRO A 259 -17.38 -10.54 -41.15
N PRO A 260 -16.94 -11.76 -41.57
CA PRO A 260 -17.72 -12.98 -41.51
C PRO A 260 -17.95 -13.41 -40.06
N ARG A 261 -19.13 -13.98 -39.80
CA ARG A 261 -19.49 -14.60 -38.53
C ARG A 261 -18.65 -15.87 -38.34
N GLY A 262 -17.69 -15.84 -37.43
CA GLY A 262 -17.02 -17.03 -36.94
C GLY A 262 -17.93 -17.83 -36.04
N GLY A 263 -18.19 -19.11 -36.39
CA GLY A 263 -18.92 -20.05 -35.58
C GLY A 263 -18.16 -20.41 -34.31
N GLY A 264 -18.79 -20.22 -33.15
CA GLY A 264 -18.26 -20.68 -31.87
C GLY A 264 -18.49 -22.19 -31.70
N PRO A 265 -17.62 -22.90 -30.98
CA PRO A 265 -17.78 -24.33 -30.73
C PRO A 265 -18.95 -24.61 -29.77
N ALA A 266 -19.68 -25.70 -30.02
CA ALA A 266 -20.79 -26.19 -29.22
C ALA A 266 -20.33 -26.69 -27.84
N PRO A 267 -21.18 -26.60 -26.77
CA PRO A 267 -20.85 -27.09 -25.46
C PRO A 267 -20.86 -28.63 -25.39
N PRO A 268 -20.06 -29.27 -24.53
CA PRO A 268 -20.03 -30.72 -24.39
C PRO A 268 -21.28 -31.26 -23.71
N ARG A 269 -21.80 -32.39 -24.24
CA ARG A 269 -22.92 -33.15 -23.68
C ARG A 269 -22.51 -33.88 -22.40
N SER A 270 -23.33 -33.80 -21.36
CA SER A 270 -23.21 -34.58 -20.13
C SER A 270 -23.44 -36.07 -20.39
N PRO A 271 -22.70 -36.98 -19.75
CA PRO A 271 -23.01 -38.40 -19.73
C PRO A 271 -24.12 -38.74 -18.74
N ARG A 272 -24.95 -39.72 -19.12
CA ARG A 272 -25.97 -40.36 -18.28
C ARG A 272 -25.32 -41.26 -17.23
#